data_99de676ab53ef524de2cc4fb25924615
#
_entry.id   99de676ab53ef524de2cc4fb25924615
#
_cell.length_a   1.000
_cell.length_b   1.000
_cell.length_c   1.000
_cell.angle_alpha   90.00
_cell.angle_beta   90.00
_cell.angle_gamma   90.00
#
_symmetry.space_group_name_H-M   'P 1'
#
loop_
_entity.id
_entity.type
_entity.pdbx_description
1 polymer ?
#
loop_
_entity_poly.entity_id
_entity_poly.type
_entity_poly.pdbx_seq_one_letter_code
_entity_poly.pdbx_strand_id
1 'polypeptide(L)'
;MKTRTSLTLAALLLAPIAGAAEKTETIKVAGWHSKGDAYKTEAALQAVKGVSNASADFAKASVTVTYEDTQASRQRLEKAVVDAGYSPAK
;
A
#
# COMPACT_ATOMS: atom_id res chain seq x y z
N MET A 1 1.31 0.85 41.39
CA MET A 1 1.34 0.81 40.97
C MET A 1 1.25 1.19 40.30
N LYS A 2 1.38 1.09 40.25
CA LYS A 2 1.31 1.33 39.57
C LYS A 2 1.28 1.36 38.59
N THR A 3 1.54 1.31 38.34
CA THR A 3 1.60 1.28 37.34
C THR A 3 1.10 1.04 36.64
N ARG A 4 0.98 0.86 36.46
CA ARG A 4 0.59 0.58 35.62
C ARG A 4 0.03 0.97 34.85
N THR A 5 -0.10 1.19 34.83
CA THR A 5 -0.68 1.56 34.18
C THR A 5 -0.58 2.02 33.26
N SER A 6 -0.15 2.28 33.04
CA SER A 6 -0.03 2.66 32.11
C SER A 6 -0.04 2.24 31.11
N LEU A 7 0.24 1.94 30.98
CA LEU A 7 0.30 1.42 29.99
C LEU A 7 -0.65 1.31 29.21
N THR A 8 -0.98 1.11 29.28
CA THR A 8 -2.04 0.85 28.69
C THR A 8 -2.47 1.83 27.88
N LEU A 9 -2.39 2.59 28.15
CA LEU A 9 -2.76 3.52 27.42
C LEU A 9 -2.34 3.52 26.19
N ALA A 10 -1.50 3.22 26.22
CA ALA A 10 -0.90 3.22 25.04
C ALA A 10 -1.74 2.67 24.06
N ALA A 11 -2.01 1.71 24.24
CA ALA A 11 -2.70 1.08 23.32
C ALA A 11 -3.76 1.79 22.76
N LEU A 12 -4.43 2.27 23.35
CA LEU A 12 -5.49 2.79 22.82
C LEU A 12 -5.31 3.74 21.89
N LEU A 13 -4.45 4.35 22.02
CA LEU A 13 -4.36 5.39 21.22
C LEU A 13 -4.52 5.06 19.88
N LEU A 14 -4.20 4.15 19.51
CA LEU A 14 -4.24 3.90 18.20
C LEU A 14 -5.54 3.68 17.75
N ALA A 15 -6.13 3.12 18.33
CA ALA A 15 -7.31 2.73 17.84
C ALA A 15 -8.24 3.72 17.43
N PRO A 16 -8.31 4.62 17.95
CA PRO A 16 -9.29 5.51 17.71
C PRO A 16 -9.50 6.11 16.44
N ILE A 17 -8.79 5.93 15.55
CA ILE A 17 -9.02 6.60 14.35
C ILE A 17 -10.22 6.05 13.71
N ALA A 18 -11.30 6.60 13.98
CA ALA A 18 -12.52 6.11 13.44
C ALA A 18 -12.56 6.25 11.97
N GLY A 19 -12.99 5.28 11.28
CA GLY A 19 -13.12 5.32 9.84
C GLY A 19 -11.86 5.04 9.08
N ALA A 20 -10.72 5.11 9.69
CA ALA A 20 -9.49 4.82 8.98
C ALA A 20 -9.19 3.35 9.10
N ALA A 21 -8.83 2.73 8.01
CA ALA A 21 -8.47 1.33 8.01
C ALA A 21 -7.40 1.10 6.97
N GLU A 22 -6.35 0.41 7.38
CA GLU A 22 -5.33 0.02 6.43
C GLU A 22 -5.74 -1.26 5.74
N LYS A 23 -5.53 -1.30 4.46
CA LYS A 23 -5.77 -2.49 3.66
C LYS A 23 -4.49 -2.87 2.96
N THR A 24 -4.28 -4.16 2.78
CA THR A 24 -3.15 -4.66 2.03
C THR A 24 -3.70 -5.46 0.86
N GLU A 25 -3.31 -5.08 -0.34
CA GLU A 25 -3.78 -5.76 -1.55
C GLU A 25 -2.63 -6.07 -2.46
N THR A 26 -2.77 -7.15 -3.21
CA THR A 26 -1.77 -7.52 -4.20
C THR A 26 -2.34 -7.26 -5.58
N ILE A 27 -1.59 -6.53 -6.40
CA ILE A 27 -1.99 -6.20 -7.75
C ILE A 27 -1.04 -6.89 -8.71
N LYS A 28 -1.58 -7.71 -9.60
CA LYS A 28 -0.77 -8.28 -10.66
C LYS A 28 -0.52 -7.23 -11.71
N VAL A 29 0.68 -7.18 -12.23
CA VAL A 29 1.06 -6.16 -13.19
C VAL A 29 1.65 -6.80 -14.43
N ALA A 30 1.17 -6.39 -15.59
CA ALA A 30 1.71 -6.86 -16.86
C ALA A 30 2.57 -5.76 -17.47
N GLY A 31 3.60 -6.15 -18.19
CA GLY A 31 4.43 -5.20 -18.91
C GLY A 31 5.81 -4.98 -18.34
N TRP A 32 6.13 -5.61 -17.23
CA TRP A 32 7.47 -5.50 -16.68
C TRP A 32 8.43 -6.34 -17.51
N HIS A 33 9.54 -5.76 -17.92
CA HIS A 33 10.58 -6.47 -18.64
C HIS A 33 11.84 -6.65 -17.80
N SER A 34 11.93 -5.94 -16.69
CA SER A 34 13.11 -6.02 -15.82
C SER A 34 12.75 -5.59 -14.43
N LYS A 35 13.66 -5.81 -13.50
CA LYS A 35 13.43 -5.37 -12.12
C LYS A 35 13.28 -3.87 -12.04
N GLY A 36 13.92 -3.14 -12.96
CA GLY A 36 13.75 -1.70 -13.00
C GLY A 36 12.31 -1.28 -13.21
N ASP A 37 11.57 -2.04 -14.02
CA ASP A 37 10.15 -1.75 -14.22
C ASP A 37 9.37 -2.00 -12.94
N ALA A 38 9.72 -3.05 -12.22
CA ALA A 38 9.06 -3.33 -10.94
C ALA A 38 9.31 -2.20 -9.95
N TYR A 39 10.53 -1.69 -9.90
CA TYR A 39 10.85 -0.59 -9.00
C TYR A 39 10.13 0.70 -9.40
N LYS A 40 9.97 0.94 -10.70
CA LYS A 40 9.23 2.12 -11.14
C LYS A 40 7.77 2.04 -10.71
N THR A 41 7.19 0.86 -10.80
CA THR A 41 5.81 0.67 -10.37
C THR A 41 5.70 0.87 -8.86
N GLU A 42 6.66 0.33 -8.13
CA GLU A 42 6.66 0.48 -6.69
C GLU A 42 6.74 1.95 -6.30
N ALA A 43 7.62 2.70 -6.95
CA ALA A 43 7.77 4.13 -6.67
C ALA A 43 6.49 4.90 -7.02
N ALA A 44 5.85 4.55 -8.12
CA ALA A 44 4.62 5.21 -8.52
C ALA A 44 3.51 4.97 -7.50
N LEU A 45 3.45 3.76 -6.95
CA LEU A 45 2.43 3.46 -5.95
C LEU A 45 2.74 4.14 -4.62
N GLN A 46 4.02 4.21 -4.26
CA GLN A 46 4.38 4.90 -3.03
C GLN A 46 4.08 6.38 -3.08
N ALA A 47 3.97 6.95 -4.26
CA ALA A 47 3.63 8.35 -4.41
C ALA A 47 2.12 8.61 -4.31
N VAL A 48 1.30 7.59 -4.28
CA VAL A 48 -0.14 7.77 -4.15
C VAL A 48 -0.47 8.16 -2.72
N LYS A 49 -1.27 9.20 -2.56
CA LYS A 49 -1.63 9.65 -1.23
C LYS A 49 -2.38 8.53 -0.52
N GLY A 50 -2.01 8.25 0.69
CA GLY A 50 -2.64 7.20 1.48
C GLY A 50 -1.90 5.87 1.45
N VAL A 51 -0.92 5.72 0.57
CA VAL A 51 -0.14 4.49 0.52
C VAL A 51 0.99 4.57 1.54
N SER A 52 1.04 3.61 2.44
CA SER A 52 2.08 3.55 3.44
C SER A 52 3.22 2.64 3.03
N ASN A 53 2.96 1.69 2.16
CA ASN A 53 4.02 0.80 1.70
C ASN A 53 3.65 0.15 0.38
N ALA A 54 4.63 -0.09 -0.45
CA ALA A 54 4.44 -0.83 -1.70
C ALA A 54 5.69 -1.65 -1.94
N SER A 55 5.51 -2.92 -2.22
CA SER A 55 6.62 -3.83 -2.43
C SER A 55 6.37 -4.66 -3.68
N ALA A 56 7.23 -4.51 -4.66
CA ALA A 56 7.09 -5.20 -5.93
C ALA A 56 7.87 -6.49 -5.94
N ASP A 57 7.29 -7.52 -6.55
CA ASP A 57 7.94 -8.80 -6.72
C ASP A 57 8.00 -9.09 -8.21
N PHE A 58 9.16 -8.89 -8.80
CA PHE A 58 9.32 -9.04 -10.25
C PHE A 58 9.03 -10.48 -10.68
N ALA A 59 9.49 -11.45 -9.91
CA ALA A 59 9.31 -12.84 -10.28
C ALA A 59 7.84 -13.25 -10.36
N LYS A 60 7.02 -12.66 -9.53
CA LYS A 60 5.58 -12.95 -9.52
C LYS A 60 4.78 -11.94 -10.31
N ALA A 61 5.43 -10.94 -10.87
CA ALA A 61 4.76 -9.88 -11.62
C ALA A 61 3.64 -9.27 -10.79
N SER A 62 3.91 -8.97 -9.54
CA SER A 62 2.89 -8.43 -8.65
C SER A 62 3.50 -7.40 -7.71
N VAL A 63 2.64 -6.56 -7.16
CA VAL A 63 3.05 -5.58 -6.17
C VAL A 63 2.04 -5.65 -5.01
N THR A 64 2.56 -5.67 -3.80
CA THR A 64 1.71 -5.68 -2.61
C THR A 64 1.72 -4.28 -2.04
N VAL A 65 0.54 -3.72 -1.86
CA VAL A 65 0.38 -2.33 -1.44
C VAL A 65 -0.43 -2.27 -0.16
N THR A 66 0.05 -1.50 0.80
CA THR A 66 -0.69 -1.23 2.02
C THR A 66 -1.10 0.24 1.99
N TYR A 67 -2.36 0.51 2.18
CA TYR A 67 -2.87 1.86 2.05
C TYR A 67 -4.05 2.10 2.99
N GLU A 68 -4.31 3.39 3.25
CA GLU A 68 -5.46 3.81 4.05
C GLU A 68 -6.66 3.90 3.14
N ASP A 69 -7.71 3.16 3.41
CA ASP A 69 -8.86 3.11 2.50
C ASP A 69 -9.70 4.37 2.54
N THR A 70 -9.45 5.26 3.47
CA THR A 70 -10.12 6.57 3.46
C THR A 70 -9.41 7.57 2.56
N GLN A 71 -8.19 7.27 2.10
CA GLN A 71 -7.42 8.19 1.28
C GLN A 71 -7.09 7.63 -0.09
N ALA A 72 -7.10 6.34 -0.24
CA ALA A 72 -6.78 5.70 -1.50
C ALA A 72 -7.76 4.58 -1.76
N SER A 73 -7.79 4.08 -2.98
CA SER A 73 -8.67 2.99 -3.35
C SER A 73 -7.96 2.11 -4.35
N ARG A 74 -8.45 0.90 -4.55
CA ARG A 74 -7.90 0.00 -5.54
C ARG A 74 -7.85 0.68 -6.91
N GLN A 75 -8.88 1.44 -7.24
CA GLN A 75 -8.91 2.13 -8.53
C GLN A 75 -7.79 3.15 -8.65
N ARG A 76 -7.49 3.87 -7.60
CA ARG A 76 -6.38 4.83 -7.64
C ARG A 76 -5.04 4.12 -7.76
N LEU A 77 -4.90 2.96 -7.12
CA LEU A 77 -3.67 2.20 -7.22
C LEU A 77 -3.49 1.68 -8.64
N GLU A 78 -4.56 1.18 -9.24
CA GLU A 78 -4.49 0.68 -10.61
C GLU A 78 -4.18 1.82 -11.58
N LYS A 79 -4.74 3.00 -11.33
CA LYS A 79 -4.45 4.14 -12.17
C LYS A 79 -2.98 4.52 -12.09
N ALA A 80 -2.39 4.43 -10.92
CA ALA A 80 -0.97 4.73 -10.77
C ALA A 80 -0.11 3.75 -11.57
N VAL A 81 -0.52 2.48 -11.63
CA VAL A 81 0.18 1.50 -12.42
C VAL A 81 0.09 1.85 -13.90
N VAL A 82 -1.09 2.24 -14.35
CA VAL A 82 -1.29 2.62 -15.75
C VAL A 82 -0.47 3.87 -16.07
N ASP A 83 -0.46 4.85 -15.17
CA ASP A 83 0.28 6.09 -15.40
C ASP A 83 1.79 5.83 -15.44
N ALA A 84 2.24 4.77 -14.79
CA ALA A 84 3.66 4.41 -14.85
C ALA A 84 4.01 3.66 -16.14
N GLY A 85 3.03 3.31 -16.94
CA GLY A 85 3.27 2.66 -18.21
C GLY A 85 3.02 1.16 -18.24
N TYR A 86 2.33 0.64 -17.23
CA TYR A 86 2.09 -0.80 -17.13
C TYR A 86 0.60 -1.09 -17.04
N SER A 87 0.24 -2.35 -17.00
CA SER A 87 -1.17 -2.74 -16.96
C SER A 87 -1.47 -3.54 -15.70
N PRO A 88 -2.38 -3.06 -14.87
CA PRO A 88 -2.78 -3.86 -13.72
C PRO A 88 -3.67 -4.99 -14.21
N ALA A 89 -3.40 -6.19 -13.73
CA ALA A 89 -4.20 -7.35 -14.13
C ALA A 89 -5.19 -7.66 -13.01
N LYS A 90 -6.28 -8.23 -13.38
CA LYS A 90 -7.31 -8.55 -12.41
C LYS A 90 -7.11 -9.87 -11.73
#